data_cc810d3be30b9d2f8f5acb2a34b61f06
#
_entry.id   cc810d3be30b9d2f8f5acb2a34b61f06
#
_cell.length_a   1.000
_cell.length_b   1.000
_cell.length_c   1.000
_cell.angle_alpha   90.00
_cell.angle_beta   90.00
_cell.angle_gamma   90.00
#
_symmetry.space_group_name_H-M   'P 1'
#
loop_
_entity.id
_entity.type
_entity.pdbx_description
1 polymer ?
#
loop_
_entity_poly.entity_id
_entity_poly.type
_entity_poly.pdbx_seq_one_letter_code
_entity_poly.pdbx_strand_id
1 'polypeptide(L)'
;MTAPLTIHRIFHPTDFSKDSQVAFAHALKLALVFHAELTIMHVDPAVSPEGFEDFPRIRPTLAQWGLLPESSSKSDVTTLGIRIRKVRALAADAKQAIIHHLTSSPTDLMVLATHQHEGFARWVHQTLAAPVSREMHMKTLFVPSHVEGFVDRETGQTTLQRLLIPMSLQPPSQPAIDAACTLISQLNSPAVSLTLVHAGKEPDVTALNMPQKAGWSWHQLFGKGDPVEWILAAGEEFDVDLIVMATKGQDSLLDMLRGSTTERVLRGARCPLLAIPAKLV
;
A
#
# COMPACT_ATOMS: atom_id res chain seq x y z
N MET A 1 -23.85 -0.09 -2.39
CA MET A 1 -22.82 -1.07 -2.82
C MET A 1 -21.57 -0.27 -3.14
N THR A 2 -20.53 -0.38 -2.34
CA THR A 2 -19.22 0.23 -2.66
C THR A 2 -18.59 -0.55 -3.82
N ALA A 3 -17.92 0.17 -4.74
CA ALA A 3 -17.28 -0.46 -5.88
C ALA A 3 -16.12 -1.36 -5.38
N PRO A 4 -15.91 -2.55 -5.98
CA PRO A 4 -14.79 -3.41 -5.62
C PRO A 4 -13.46 -2.67 -5.82
N LEU A 5 -12.43 -3.08 -5.08
CA LEU A 5 -11.09 -2.55 -5.23
C LEU A 5 -10.57 -2.84 -6.65
N THR A 6 -10.64 -1.84 -7.52
CA THR A 6 -10.15 -1.95 -8.90
C THR A 6 -8.80 -1.26 -8.97
N ILE A 7 -7.77 -1.96 -9.47
CA ILE A 7 -6.42 -1.45 -9.62
C ILE A 7 -5.94 -1.76 -11.03
N HIS A 8 -5.79 -0.73 -11.85
CA HIS A 8 -5.27 -0.82 -13.21
C HIS A 8 -3.88 -0.21 -13.34
N ARG A 9 -3.53 0.72 -12.44
CA ARG A 9 -2.26 1.44 -12.46
C ARG A 9 -1.69 1.52 -11.07
N ILE A 10 -0.47 1.00 -10.93
CA ILE A 10 0.31 1.02 -9.69
C ILE A 10 1.50 1.95 -9.89
N PHE A 11 1.76 2.80 -8.92
CA PHE A 11 2.92 3.67 -8.90
C PHE A 11 3.85 3.32 -7.75
N HIS A 12 5.13 3.15 -8.04
CA HIS A 12 6.16 2.86 -7.05
C HIS A 12 7.31 3.87 -7.18
N PRO A 13 7.39 4.87 -6.28
CA PRO A 13 8.58 5.71 -6.19
C PRO A 13 9.71 4.92 -5.54
N THR A 14 10.92 5.02 -6.09
CA THR A 14 12.10 4.32 -5.61
C THR A 14 13.29 5.26 -5.39
N ASP A 15 14.00 5.07 -4.27
CA ASP A 15 15.29 5.68 -3.96
C ASP A 15 16.43 4.65 -4.08
N PHE A 16 16.13 3.46 -4.62
CA PHE A 16 17.04 2.32 -4.75
C PHE A 16 17.53 1.71 -3.44
N SER A 17 17.01 2.14 -2.29
CA SER A 17 17.33 1.56 -0.98
C SER A 17 16.85 0.12 -0.85
N LYS A 18 17.35 -0.58 0.17
CA LYS A 18 16.87 -1.94 0.49
C LYS A 18 15.40 -1.97 0.86
N ASP A 19 14.93 -0.95 1.57
CA ASP A 19 13.51 -0.82 1.95
C ASP A 19 12.63 -0.60 0.71
N SER A 20 13.12 0.21 -0.24
CA SER A 20 12.45 0.40 -1.53
C SER A 20 12.37 -0.91 -2.35
N GLN A 21 13.34 -1.82 -2.22
CA GLN A 21 13.28 -3.14 -2.86
C GLN A 21 12.18 -4.04 -2.26
N VAL A 22 11.91 -3.94 -0.95
CA VAL A 22 10.78 -4.65 -0.33
C VAL A 22 9.45 -4.11 -0.87
N ALA A 23 9.30 -2.78 -0.91
CA ALA A 23 8.10 -2.15 -1.47
C ALA A 23 7.93 -2.48 -2.97
N PHE A 24 9.04 -2.55 -3.73
CA PHE A 24 9.02 -2.97 -5.12
C PHE A 24 8.48 -4.39 -5.30
N ALA A 25 8.89 -5.35 -4.47
CA ALA A 25 8.36 -6.71 -4.54
C ALA A 25 6.84 -6.76 -4.35
N HIS A 26 6.32 -5.97 -3.39
CA HIS A 26 4.87 -5.81 -3.20
C HIS A 26 4.20 -5.17 -4.43
N ALA A 27 4.78 -4.10 -4.97
CA ALA A 27 4.25 -3.43 -6.15
C ALA A 27 4.20 -4.36 -7.37
N LEU A 28 5.26 -5.14 -7.60
CA LEU A 28 5.34 -6.11 -8.70
C LEU A 28 4.32 -7.25 -8.51
N LYS A 29 4.21 -7.79 -7.29
CA LYS A 29 3.23 -8.84 -6.99
C LYS A 29 1.80 -8.35 -7.18
N LEU A 30 1.49 -7.16 -6.70
CA LEU A 30 0.16 -6.57 -6.90
C LEU A 30 -0.12 -6.27 -8.36
N ALA A 31 0.88 -5.82 -9.15
CA ALA A 31 0.72 -5.66 -10.59
C ALA A 31 0.35 -6.98 -11.26
N LEU A 32 0.99 -8.09 -10.90
CA LEU A 32 0.69 -9.42 -11.44
C LEU A 32 -0.74 -9.86 -11.12
N VAL A 33 -1.18 -9.77 -9.86
CA VAL A 33 -2.50 -10.31 -9.46
C VAL A 33 -3.67 -9.42 -9.90
N PHE A 34 -3.44 -8.14 -10.15
CA PHE A 34 -4.44 -7.21 -10.69
C PHE A 34 -4.32 -7.00 -12.21
N HIS A 35 -3.33 -7.61 -12.88
CA HIS A 35 -3.02 -7.37 -14.30
C HIS A 35 -2.86 -5.89 -14.62
N ALA A 36 -2.12 -5.17 -13.77
CA ALA A 36 -1.99 -3.73 -13.79
C ALA A 36 -0.73 -3.25 -14.49
N GLU A 37 -0.73 -1.98 -14.92
CA GLU A 37 0.47 -1.26 -15.28
C GLU A 37 1.23 -0.84 -14.02
N LEU A 38 2.52 -1.16 -13.91
CA LEU A 38 3.41 -0.72 -12.85
C LEU A 38 4.37 0.35 -13.37
N THR A 39 4.22 1.57 -12.88
CA THR A 39 5.19 2.66 -13.09
C THR A 39 6.16 2.70 -11.91
N ILE A 40 7.46 2.60 -12.21
CA ILE A 40 8.54 2.75 -11.23
C ILE A 40 9.25 4.05 -11.53
N MET A 41 9.27 4.98 -10.58
CA MET A 41 9.85 6.30 -10.77
C MET A 41 10.99 6.56 -9.78
N HIS A 42 12.11 7.04 -10.32
CA HIS A 42 13.21 7.62 -9.55
C HIS A 42 13.39 9.08 -9.90
N VAL A 43 13.78 9.90 -8.93
CA VAL A 43 14.05 11.31 -9.12
C VAL A 43 15.49 11.60 -8.75
N ASP A 44 16.28 12.04 -9.72
CA ASP A 44 17.66 12.46 -9.53
C ASP A 44 17.71 13.95 -9.23
N PRO A 45 18.52 14.39 -8.24
CA PRO A 45 18.71 15.81 -7.94
C PRO A 45 19.63 16.52 -8.95
N ALA A 46 20.42 15.76 -9.71
CA ALA A 46 21.35 16.26 -10.71
C ALA A 46 21.38 15.33 -11.93
N VAL A 47 21.89 15.83 -13.06
CA VAL A 47 22.04 15.02 -14.28
C VAL A 47 22.99 13.86 -14.00
N SER A 48 22.47 12.66 -13.92
CA SER A 48 23.25 11.42 -13.93
C SER A 48 23.32 10.92 -15.34
N PRO A 49 24.51 10.60 -15.89
CA PRO A 49 24.65 10.01 -17.23
C PRO A 49 24.20 8.54 -17.26
N GLU A 50 23.93 7.95 -16.10
CA GLU A 50 23.58 6.54 -15.98
C GLU A 50 22.13 6.28 -16.40
N GLY A 51 21.94 5.20 -17.17
CA GLY A 51 20.65 4.80 -17.72
C GLY A 51 19.65 4.28 -16.69
N PHE A 52 18.97 3.16 -17.02
CA PHE A 52 18.01 2.50 -16.14
C PHE A 52 18.62 1.29 -15.41
N GLU A 53 19.93 1.23 -15.27
CA GLU A 53 20.65 0.07 -14.73
C GLU A 53 20.37 -0.12 -13.24
N ASP A 54 20.23 0.97 -12.50
CA ASP A 54 19.93 0.97 -11.06
C ASP A 54 18.49 0.60 -10.72
N PHE A 55 17.61 0.69 -11.72
CA PHE A 55 16.20 0.34 -11.51
C PHE A 55 16.02 -1.14 -11.19
N PRO A 56 15.03 -1.48 -10.36
CA PRO A 56 14.70 -2.87 -10.06
C PRO A 56 14.63 -3.73 -11.32
N ARG A 57 15.27 -4.90 -11.26
CA ARG A 57 15.43 -5.81 -12.41
C ARG A 57 14.20 -6.70 -12.57
N ILE A 58 13.19 -6.25 -13.32
CA ILE A 58 11.91 -6.95 -13.47
C ILE A 58 12.04 -8.40 -13.92
N ARG A 59 12.74 -8.65 -15.05
CA ARG A 59 12.88 -10.01 -15.62
C ARG A 59 13.62 -10.96 -14.70
N PRO A 60 14.79 -10.59 -14.14
CA PRO A 60 15.47 -11.43 -13.16
C PRO A 60 14.60 -11.75 -11.94
N THR A 61 13.85 -10.78 -11.42
CA THR A 61 12.91 -11.02 -10.31
C THR A 61 11.81 -11.99 -10.70
N LEU A 62 11.21 -11.83 -11.89
CA LEU A 62 10.17 -12.74 -12.37
C LEU A 62 10.71 -14.14 -12.68
N ALA A 63 11.95 -14.24 -13.14
CA ALA A 63 12.62 -15.53 -13.34
C ALA A 63 12.92 -16.21 -12.00
N GLN A 64 13.42 -15.47 -11.03
CA GLN A 64 13.64 -15.96 -9.67
C GLN A 64 12.33 -16.44 -9.03
N TRP A 65 11.20 -15.77 -9.31
CA TRP A 65 9.87 -16.19 -8.87
C TRP A 65 9.31 -17.39 -9.67
N GLY A 66 10.04 -17.91 -10.65
CA GLY A 66 9.61 -19.02 -11.49
C GLY A 66 8.50 -18.68 -12.48
N LEU A 67 8.24 -17.39 -12.73
CA LEU A 67 7.18 -16.93 -13.63
C LEU A 67 7.64 -16.75 -15.08
N LEU A 68 8.96 -16.60 -15.29
CA LEU A 68 9.58 -16.47 -16.60
C LEU A 68 10.88 -17.26 -16.66
N PRO A 69 11.32 -17.74 -17.83
CA PRO A 69 12.67 -18.24 -18.02
C PRO A 69 13.73 -17.14 -17.83
N GLU A 70 14.96 -17.48 -17.41
CA GLU A 70 16.08 -16.53 -17.30
C GLU A 70 16.39 -15.83 -18.65
N SER A 71 16.20 -16.54 -19.76
CA SER A 71 16.42 -16.04 -21.12
C SER A 71 15.27 -15.17 -21.64
N SER A 72 14.27 -14.84 -20.81
CA SER A 72 13.07 -14.10 -21.24
C SER A 72 13.39 -12.72 -21.80
N SER A 73 12.59 -12.30 -22.78
CA SER A 73 12.63 -10.98 -23.41
C SER A 73 11.72 -9.96 -22.71
N LYS A 74 11.76 -8.71 -23.13
CA LYS A 74 10.82 -7.70 -22.62
C LYS A 74 9.36 -8.02 -22.98
N SER A 75 9.12 -8.62 -24.15
CA SER A 75 7.78 -9.02 -24.59
C SER A 75 7.17 -10.10 -23.70
N ASP A 76 7.99 -11.00 -23.14
CA ASP A 76 7.50 -12.09 -22.30
C ASP A 76 6.90 -11.57 -20.97
N VAL A 77 7.34 -10.41 -20.50
CA VAL A 77 6.73 -9.76 -19.33
C VAL A 77 5.26 -9.41 -19.60
N THR A 78 4.93 -9.01 -20.83
CA THR A 78 3.55 -8.66 -21.17
C THR A 78 2.62 -9.86 -21.27
N THR A 79 3.14 -11.07 -21.47
CA THR A 79 2.34 -12.30 -21.46
C THR A 79 1.79 -12.62 -20.05
N LEU A 80 2.40 -12.07 -19.01
CA LEU A 80 1.90 -12.16 -17.63
C LEU A 80 0.73 -11.17 -17.35
N GLY A 81 0.28 -10.43 -18.38
CA GLY A 81 -0.82 -9.48 -18.24
C GLY A 81 -0.43 -8.15 -17.60
N ILE A 82 0.87 -7.87 -17.43
CA ILE A 82 1.36 -6.63 -16.82
C ILE A 82 2.13 -5.76 -17.82
N ARG A 83 2.15 -4.46 -17.55
CA ARG A 83 2.99 -3.49 -18.24
C ARG A 83 3.91 -2.80 -17.27
N ILE A 84 5.19 -2.65 -17.61
CA ILE A 84 6.17 -1.99 -16.76
C ILE A 84 6.64 -0.71 -17.44
N ARG A 85 6.56 0.39 -16.71
CA ARG A 85 7.07 1.69 -17.13
C ARG A 85 8.12 2.16 -16.12
N LYS A 86 9.32 2.47 -16.58
CA LYS A 86 10.38 3.09 -15.76
C LYS A 86 10.46 4.56 -16.12
N VAL A 87 10.45 5.41 -15.11
CA VAL A 87 10.51 6.86 -15.25
C VAL A 87 11.69 7.38 -14.44
N ARG A 88 12.60 8.06 -15.09
CA ARG A 88 13.66 8.81 -14.43
C ARG A 88 13.34 10.30 -14.63
N ALA A 89 13.18 11.03 -13.55
CA ALA A 89 12.95 12.46 -13.58
C ALA A 89 14.15 13.20 -12.99
N LEU A 90 14.47 14.33 -13.58
CA LEU A 90 15.48 15.24 -13.07
C LEU A 90 14.78 16.38 -12.34
N ALA A 91 14.95 16.47 -11.03
CA ALA A 91 14.40 17.56 -10.22
C ALA A 91 15.13 17.69 -8.90
N ALA A 92 15.37 18.92 -8.47
CA ALA A 92 15.95 19.20 -7.15
C ALA A 92 15.01 18.79 -5.99
N ASP A 93 13.70 18.75 -6.25
CA ASP A 93 12.68 18.32 -5.30
C ASP A 93 11.96 17.08 -5.84
N ALA A 94 12.35 15.91 -5.34
CA ALA A 94 11.79 14.62 -5.71
C ALA A 94 10.27 14.55 -5.52
N LYS A 95 9.77 15.23 -4.53
CA LYS A 95 8.38 15.26 -4.15
C LYS A 95 7.53 16.04 -5.14
N GLN A 96 7.97 17.24 -5.55
CA GLN A 96 7.30 18.01 -6.59
C GLN A 96 7.26 17.25 -7.91
N ALA A 97 8.35 16.54 -8.24
CA ALA A 97 8.40 15.70 -9.45
C ALA A 97 7.40 14.54 -9.39
N ILE A 98 7.29 13.87 -8.24
CA ILE A 98 6.31 12.78 -8.04
C ILE A 98 4.88 13.32 -8.12
N ILE A 99 4.57 14.44 -7.47
CA ILE A 99 3.24 15.07 -7.52
C ILE A 99 2.89 15.43 -8.97
N HIS A 100 3.80 16.08 -9.67
CA HIS A 100 3.59 16.45 -11.08
C HIS A 100 3.30 15.20 -11.93
N HIS A 101 4.05 14.12 -11.72
CA HIS A 101 3.82 12.85 -12.40
C HIS A 101 2.42 12.29 -12.10
N LEU A 102 2.05 12.21 -10.84
CA LEU A 102 0.76 11.66 -10.41
C LEU A 102 -0.43 12.51 -10.87
N THR A 103 -0.26 13.83 -10.97
CA THR A 103 -1.29 14.73 -11.52
C THR A 103 -1.53 14.49 -13.01
N SER A 104 -0.48 14.18 -13.76
CA SER A 104 -0.54 13.94 -15.21
C SER A 104 -0.83 12.49 -15.58
N SER A 105 -0.62 11.56 -14.67
CA SER A 105 -0.75 10.10 -14.87
C SER A 105 -1.64 9.49 -13.79
N PRO A 106 -2.95 9.29 -14.04
CA PRO A 106 -3.86 8.71 -13.07
C PRO A 106 -3.33 7.39 -12.52
N THR A 107 -3.39 7.24 -11.21
CA THR A 107 -2.87 6.09 -10.46
C THR A 107 -3.92 5.61 -9.47
N ASP A 108 -4.13 4.29 -9.38
CA ASP A 108 -5.13 3.69 -8.49
C ASP A 108 -4.54 3.29 -7.14
N LEU A 109 -3.27 2.87 -7.14
CA LEU A 109 -2.55 2.44 -5.95
C LEU A 109 -1.10 2.95 -6.00
N MET A 110 -0.66 3.58 -4.92
CA MET A 110 0.74 3.85 -4.68
C MET A 110 1.31 2.81 -3.70
N VAL A 111 2.51 2.30 -3.98
CA VAL A 111 3.23 1.39 -3.08
C VAL A 111 4.59 1.99 -2.79
N LEU A 112 4.87 2.26 -1.53
CA LEU A 112 6.13 2.92 -1.14
C LEU A 112 6.69 2.40 0.17
N ALA A 113 8.02 2.42 0.29
CA ALA A 113 8.71 2.21 1.55
C ALA A 113 8.62 3.46 2.43
N THR A 114 8.56 3.27 3.75
CA THR A 114 8.58 4.37 4.71
C THR A 114 9.69 4.19 5.71
N HIS A 115 10.50 5.25 5.93
CA HIS A 115 11.48 5.28 7.00
C HIS A 115 10.81 5.79 8.28
N GLN A 116 10.76 4.97 9.32
CA GLN A 116 10.05 5.30 10.57
C GLN A 116 10.70 6.48 11.33
N HIS A 117 11.99 6.74 11.18
CA HIS A 117 12.72 7.63 12.07
C HIS A 117 13.03 9.07 11.59
N GLU A 118 13.16 9.34 10.29
CA GLU A 118 13.41 10.74 9.85
C GLU A 118 12.94 11.08 8.43
N GLY A 119 12.85 10.10 7.53
CA GLY A 119 12.64 10.37 6.11
C GLY A 119 11.18 10.62 5.75
N PHE A 120 10.26 9.80 6.25
CA PHE A 120 8.85 9.88 5.88
C PHE A 120 8.17 11.12 6.44
N ALA A 121 8.40 11.45 7.72
CA ALA A 121 7.90 12.69 8.30
C ALA A 121 8.48 13.91 7.57
N ARG A 122 9.76 13.88 7.23
CA ARG A 122 10.40 14.93 6.43
C ARG A 122 9.92 14.93 4.99
N TRP A 123 9.72 13.76 4.40
CA TRP A 123 9.20 13.60 3.06
C TRP A 123 7.70 13.96 2.98
N VAL A 124 6.91 13.66 4.02
CA VAL A 124 5.51 14.05 4.15
C VAL A 124 5.36 15.49 4.63
N HIS A 125 6.20 15.95 5.59
CA HIS A 125 6.00 17.24 6.25
C HIS A 125 6.48 18.47 5.49
N GLN A 126 7.44 18.35 4.60
CA GLN A 126 8.09 19.56 4.10
C GLN A 126 7.44 20.27 2.92
N THR A 127 6.51 19.71 2.18
CA THR A 127 6.14 20.42 0.95
C THR A 127 4.79 20.09 0.28
N LEU A 128 3.81 19.48 0.86
CA LEU A 128 2.53 19.29 0.15
C LEU A 128 1.41 20.23 0.61
N ALA A 129 1.76 21.40 1.09
CA ALA A 129 0.81 22.48 1.30
C ALA A 129 0.75 23.33 0.03
N ALA A 130 0.12 22.86 -1.02
CA ALA A 130 -0.34 23.67 -2.15
C ALA A 130 -0.98 22.79 -3.24
N PRO A 131 -1.63 23.28 -4.21
CA PRO A 131 -2.93 23.02 -4.79
C PRO A 131 -3.15 21.69 -5.54
N VAL A 132 -2.38 20.64 -5.29
CA VAL A 132 -2.64 19.29 -5.81
C VAL A 132 -3.78 18.59 -5.05
N SER A 133 -4.36 19.31 -4.12
CA SER A 133 -5.32 18.87 -3.12
C SER A 133 -6.69 18.46 -3.65
N ARG A 134 -7.00 18.58 -4.90
CA ARG A 134 -8.40 18.46 -5.28
C ARG A 134 -8.90 17.10 -5.76
N GLU A 135 -8.05 16.11 -6.09
CA GLU A 135 -8.55 14.88 -6.71
C GLU A 135 -7.80 13.58 -6.43
N MET A 136 -6.81 13.55 -5.55
CA MET A 136 -6.05 12.31 -5.36
C MET A 136 -6.58 11.44 -4.22
N HIS A 137 -7.76 10.88 -4.39
CA HIS A 137 -8.25 9.76 -3.57
C HIS A 137 -7.49 8.48 -3.89
N MET A 138 -6.17 8.52 -3.76
CA MET A 138 -5.31 7.40 -4.12
C MET A 138 -5.11 6.46 -2.94
N LYS A 139 -5.39 5.19 -3.17
CA LYS A 139 -5.05 4.13 -2.22
C LYS A 139 -3.54 4.03 -2.09
N THR A 140 -3.04 3.80 -0.88
CA THR A 140 -1.59 3.72 -0.66
C THR A 140 -1.23 2.56 0.24
N LEU A 141 -0.35 1.69 -0.25
CA LEU A 141 0.31 0.65 0.55
C LEU A 141 1.64 1.20 1.04
N PHE A 142 1.73 1.39 2.33
CA PHE A 142 2.96 1.74 3.03
C PHE A 142 3.65 0.47 3.51
N VAL A 143 4.92 0.32 3.18
CA VAL A 143 5.77 -0.77 3.64
C VAL A 143 6.82 -0.16 4.58
N PRO A 144 6.70 -0.37 5.91
CA PRO A 144 7.64 0.20 6.86
C PRO A 144 9.05 -0.33 6.66
N SER A 145 10.07 0.48 6.95
CA SER A 145 11.46 0.04 6.97
C SER A 145 11.65 -1.10 7.97
N HIS A 146 12.58 -2.00 7.68
CA HIS A 146 12.88 -3.19 8.50
C HIS A 146 11.75 -4.22 8.61
N VAL A 147 10.71 -4.11 7.77
CA VAL A 147 9.61 -5.07 7.67
C VAL A 147 9.73 -5.79 6.32
N GLU A 148 9.69 -7.12 6.33
CA GLU A 148 9.70 -7.90 5.09
C GLU A 148 8.36 -7.83 4.35
N GLY A 149 7.28 -7.55 5.09
CA GLY A 149 5.93 -7.50 4.56
C GLY A 149 5.35 -8.88 4.27
N PHE A 150 4.31 -8.91 3.40
CA PHE A 150 3.58 -10.13 3.07
C PHE A 150 3.95 -10.73 1.69
N VAL A 151 4.96 -10.21 1.03
CA VAL A 151 5.49 -10.75 -0.24
C VAL A 151 6.93 -11.14 -0.05
N ASP A 152 7.22 -12.41 -0.17
CA ASP A 152 8.57 -12.92 -0.15
C ASP A 152 9.33 -12.44 -1.41
N ARG A 153 10.46 -11.77 -1.20
CA ARG A 153 11.22 -11.16 -2.29
C ARG A 153 11.90 -12.17 -3.19
N GLU A 154 12.22 -13.34 -2.66
CA GLU A 154 12.97 -14.36 -3.40
C GLU A 154 12.05 -15.25 -4.22
N THR A 155 10.87 -15.56 -3.69
CA THR A 155 9.94 -16.51 -4.32
C THR A 155 8.70 -15.84 -4.93
N GLY A 156 8.40 -14.60 -4.56
CA GLY A 156 7.14 -13.92 -4.92
C GLY A 156 5.89 -14.55 -4.30
N GLN A 157 6.06 -15.48 -3.36
CA GLN A 157 4.95 -16.04 -2.62
C GLN A 157 4.38 -15.02 -1.63
N THR A 158 3.13 -15.18 -1.25
CA THR A 158 2.47 -14.30 -0.29
C THR A 158 2.16 -15.04 1.00
N THR A 159 2.45 -14.38 2.12
CA THR A 159 2.17 -14.88 3.48
C THR A 159 0.96 -14.20 4.11
N LEU A 160 0.16 -13.47 3.33
CA LEU A 160 -0.97 -12.68 3.83
C LEU A 160 -2.10 -13.59 4.35
N GLN A 161 -2.20 -13.70 5.65
CA GLN A 161 -3.18 -14.54 6.35
C GLN A 161 -3.90 -13.82 7.50
N ARG A 162 -3.31 -12.78 8.08
CA ARG A 162 -3.84 -12.09 9.25
C ARG A 162 -3.96 -10.59 8.95
N LEU A 163 -5.18 -10.12 8.83
CA LEU A 163 -5.48 -8.72 8.55
C LEU A 163 -6.15 -8.07 9.75
N LEU A 164 -5.72 -6.85 10.05
CA LEU A 164 -6.33 -5.98 11.05
C LEU A 164 -7.03 -4.82 10.38
N ILE A 165 -8.28 -4.58 10.72
CA ILE A 165 -9.10 -3.51 10.16
C ILE A 165 -9.64 -2.66 11.29
N PRO A 166 -9.03 -1.50 11.57
CA PRO A 166 -9.56 -0.56 12.54
C PRO A 166 -10.94 -0.03 12.12
N MET A 167 -11.88 -0.12 13.04
CA MET A 167 -13.25 0.35 12.82
C MET A 167 -13.41 1.78 13.31
N SER A 168 -14.08 2.59 12.50
CA SER A 168 -14.48 3.95 12.82
C SER A 168 -15.84 4.26 12.19
N LEU A 169 -16.58 5.17 12.80
CA LEU A 169 -17.79 5.72 12.19
C LEU A 169 -17.46 6.81 11.16
N GLN A 170 -16.35 7.51 11.37
CA GLN A 170 -15.88 8.59 10.49
C GLN A 170 -14.34 8.57 10.37
N PRO A 171 -13.83 8.13 9.23
CA PRO A 171 -14.52 7.66 8.03
C PRO A 171 -15.16 6.28 8.23
N PRO A 172 -16.18 5.92 7.42
CA PRO A 172 -16.79 4.60 7.50
C PRO A 172 -15.77 3.51 7.15
N SER A 173 -15.83 2.38 7.85
CA SER A 173 -14.83 1.30 7.71
C SER A 173 -15.10 0.36 6.51
N GLN A 174 -16.31 0.41 5.93
CA GLN A 174 -16.69 -0.50 4.85
C GLN A 174 -15.72 -0.48 3.66
N PRO A 175 -15.19 0.68 3.18
CA PRO A 175 -14.20 0.70 2.11
C PRO A 175 -12.91 -0.08 2.43
N ALA A 176 -12.47 -0.09 3.70
CA ALA A 176 -11.31 -0.86 4.13
C ALA A 176 -11.61 -2.37 4.14
N ILE A 177 -12.81 -2.76 4.61
CA ILE A 177 -13.29 -4.15 4.56
C ILE A 177 -13.35 -4.65 3.11
N ASP A 178 -13.97 -3.89 2.22
CA ASP A 178 -14.09 -4.25 0.80
C ASP A 178 -12.72 -4.38 0.12
N ALA A 179 -11.79 -3.46 0.44
CA ALA A 179 -10.43 -3.51 -0.07
C ALA A 179 -9.65 -4.74 0.44
N ALA A 180 -9.74 -5.04 1.74
CA ALA A 180 -9.15 -6.23 2.34
C ALA A 180 -9.68 -7.51 1.67
N CYS A 181 -11.00 -7.64 1.56
CA CYS A 181 -11.65 -8.79 0.93
C CYS A 181 -11.26 -8.97 -0.54
N THR A 182 -11.15 -7.88 -1.28
CA THR A 182 -10.70 -7.93 -2.68
C THR A 182 -9.24 -8.36 -2.76
N LEU A 183 -8.36 -7.77 -1.95
CA LEU A 183 -6.93 -8.07 -1.96
C LEU A 183 -6.68 -9.57 -1.66
N ILE A 184 -7.25 -10.11 -0.59
CA ILE A 184 -7.07 -11.52 -0.23
C ILE A 184 -7.67 -12.47 -1.28
N SER A 185 -8.75 -12.06 -1.95
CA SER A 185 -9.32 -12.82 -3.05
C SER A 185 -8.41 -12.87 -4.27
N GLN A 186 -7.79 -11.75 -4.63
CA GLN A 186 -6.85 -11.66 -5.74
C GLN A 186 -5.53 -12.41 -5.47
N LEU A 187 -5.08 -12.41 -4.22
CA LEU A 187 -3.89 -13.14 -3.80
C LEU A 187 -4.15 -14.65 -3.62
N ASN A 188 -5.41 -15.09 -3.72
CA ASN A 188 -5.83 -16.49 -3.50
C ASN A 188 -5.34 -17.05 -2.16
N SER A 189 -5.37 -16.24 -1.09
CA SER A 189 -4.97 -16.68 0.24
C SER A 189 -5.94 -17.75 0.76
N PRO A 190 -5.47 -18.96 1.08
CA PRO A 190 -6.36 -20.12 1.34
C PRO A 190 -7.09 -20.04 2.68
N ALA A 191 -6.43 -19.46 3.69
CA ALA A 191 -7.00 -19.30 5.01
C ALA A 191 -6.62 -17.91 5.54
N VAL A 192 -7.61 -17.12 5.93
CA VAL A 192 -7.40 -15.73 6.36
C VAL A 192 -8.22 -15.41 7.59
N SER A 193 -7.56 -14.80 8.58
CA SER A 193 -8.18 -14.19 9.75
C SER A 193 -8.32 -12.69 9.53
N LEU A 194 -9.54 -12.18 9.61
CA LEU A 194 -9.84 -10.75 9.52
C LEU A 194 -10.31 -10.27 10.89
N THR A 195 -9.52 -9.41 11.51
CA THR A 195 -9.80 -8.89 12.84
C THR A 195 -10.23 -7.43 12.76
N LEU A 196 -11.46 -7.15 13.14
CA LEU A 196 -11.99 -5.80 13.29
C LEU A 196 -11.66 -5.29 14.69
N VAL A 197 -11.03 -4.12 14.82
CA VAL A 197 -10.69 -3.53 16.13
C VAL A 197 -11.32 -2.16 16.28
N HIS A 198 -11.87 -1.89 17.47
CA HIS A 198 -12.41 -0.58 17.82
C HIS A 198 -12.02 -0.20 19.25
N ALA A 199 -11.55 1.02 19.41
CA ALA A 199 -11.30 1.62 20.73
C ALA A 199 -12.43 2.59 21.06
N GLY A 200 -13.15 2.32 22.15
CA GLY A 200 -14.26 3.15 22.60
C GLY A 200 -15.52 2.36 22.89
N LYS A 201 -16.66 3.05 22.83
CA LYS A 201 -17.97 2.40 22.97
C LYS A 201 -18.22 1.50 21.78
N GLU A 202 -18.69 0.29 22.04
CA GLU A 202 -18.97 -0.71 21.01
C GLU A 202 -19.83 -0.11 19.86
N PRO A 203 -19.32 -0.11 18.63
CA PRO A 203 -20.08 0.40 17.50
C PRO A 203 -21.12 -0.62 17.04
N ASP A 204 -22.18 -0.15 16.43
CA ASP A 204 -23.10 -1.04 15.73
C ASP A 204 -22.43 -1.59 14.46
N VAL A 205 -22.00 -2.84 14.53
CA VAL A 205 -21.35 -3.53 13.41
C VAL A 205 -22.34 -4.25 12.49
N THR A 206 -23.64 -4.25 12.82
CA THR A 206 -24.67 -4.96 12.04
C THR A 206 -24.84 -4.37 10.63
N ALA A 207 -24.45 -3.11 10.45
CA ALA A 207 -24.47 -2.44 9.15
C ALA A 207 -23.26 -2.78 8.27
N LEU A 208 -22.22 -3.45 8.80
CA LEU A 208 -21.03 -3.82 8.04
C LEU A 208 -21.25 -5.08 7.23
N ASN A 209 -20.95 -5.02 5.95
CA ASN A 209 -20.94 -6.19 5.09
C ASN A 209 -19.61 -6.95 5.27
N MET A 210 -19.67 -8.10 5.94
CA MET A 210 -18.55 -9.01 6.15
C MET A 210 -18.77 -10.29 5.36
N PRO A 211 -18.24 -10.40 4.14
CA PRO A 211 -18.46 -11.56 3.28
C PRO A 211 -17.99 -12.85 3.93
N GLN A 212 -18.84 -13.87 3.93
CA GLN A 212 -18.49 -15.20 4.40
C GLN A 212 -17.96 -16.02 3.23
N LYS A 213 -16.70 -16.43 3.30
CA LYS A 213 -16.07 -17.32 2.31
C LYS A 213 -15.37 -18.48 3.02
N ALA A 214 -15.27 -19.62 2.37
CA ALA A 214 -14.53 -20.74 2.90
C ALA A 214 -13.06 -20.33 3.17
N GLY A 215 -12.56 -20.68 4.33
CA GLY A 215 -11.21 -20.32 4.77
C GLY A 215 -11.09 -18.90 5.38
N TRP A 216 -12.16 -18.10 5.43
CA TRP A 216 -12.15 -16.80 6.07
C TRP A 216 -12.78 -16.85 7.46
N SER A 217 -12.10 -16.26 8.44
CA SER A 217 -12.63 -16.10 9.80
C SER A 217 -12.67 -14.63 10.18
N TRP A 218 -13.76 -14.20 10.80
CA TRP A 218 -13.95 -12.83 11.27
C TRP A 218 -13.91 -12.78 12.80
N HIS A 219 -13.11 -11.87 13.32
CA HIS A 219 -12.99 -11.59 14.73
C HIS A 219 -13.30 -10.12 15.00
N GLN A 220 -13.84 -9.81 16.17
CA GLN A 220 -14.15 -8.45 16.57
C GLN A 220 -13.57 -8.22 17.96
N LEU A 221 -12.82 -7.16 18.11
CA LEU A 221 -12.16 -6.78 19.36
C LEU A 221 -12.55 -5.36 19.74
N PHE A 222 -13.06 -5.20 20.93
CA PHE A 222 -13.45 -3.92 21.49
C PHE A 222 -12.54 -3.59 22.65
N GLY A 223 -11.93 -2.41 22.63
CA GLY A 223 -11.02 -1.92 23.67
C GLY A 223 -11.39 -0.54 24.17
N LYS A 224 -10.66 -0.07 25.17
CA LYS A 224 -10.76 1.28 25.72
C LYS A 224 -9.41 1.96 25.65
N GLY A 225 -9.40 3.28 25.61
CA GLY A 225 -8.15 4.06 25.59
C GLY A 225 -7.85 4.69 24.24
N ASP A 226 -6.58 4.95 23.99
CA ASP A 226 -6.12 5.57 22.72
C ASP A 226 -6.27 4.58 21.55
N PRO A 227 -6.96 4.95 20.47
CA PRO A 227 -7.16 4.06 19.33
C PRO A 227 -5.85 3.57 18.70
N VAL A 228 -4.81 4.40 18.69
CA VAL A 228 -3.52 4.05 18.07
C VAL A 228 -2.82 2.97 18.91
N GLU A 229 -2.78 3.15 20.22
CA GLU A 229 -2.18 2.16 21.13
C GLU A 229 -2.90 0.82 21.01
N TRP A 230 -4.24 0.85 20.93
CA TRP A 230 -5.04 -0.36 20.79
C TRP A 230 -4.81 -1.07 19.44
N ILE A 231 -4.74 -0.33 18.34
CA ILE A 231 -4.45 -0.88 17.01
C ILE A 231 -3.05 -1.53 16.98
N LEU A 232 -2.05 -0.84 17.52
CA LEU A 232 -0.67 -1.34 17.53
C LEU A 232 -0.52 -2.56 18.43
N ALA A 233 -1.13 -2.55 19.62
CA ALA A 233 -1.13 -3.68 20.54
C ALA A 233 -1.81 -4.91 19.92
N ALA A 234 -2.97 -4.74 19.28
CA ALA A 234 -3.65 -5.82 18.58
C ALA A 234 -2.81 -6.32 17.37
N GLY A 235 -2.15 -5.40 16.64
CA GLY A 235 -1.25 -5.76 15.55
C GLY A 235 -0.09 -6.66 15.99
N GLU A 236 0.47 -6.41 17.14
CA GLU A 236 1.55 -7.22 17.73
C GLU A 236 1.02 -8.53 18.34
N GLU A 237 -0.08 -8.48 19.11
CA GLU A 237 -0.67 -9.65 19.77
C GLU A 237 -1.10 -10.73 18.77
N PHE A 238 -1.69 -10.33 17.65
CA PHE A 238 -2.17 -11.25 16.62
C PHE A 238 -1.17 -11.47 15.47
N ASP A 239 0.04 -10.95 15.59
CA ASP A 239 1.10 -11.08 14.58
C ASP A 239 0.58 -10.76 13.16
N VAL A 240 0.02 -9.58 13.01
CA VAL A 240 -0.73 -9.13 11.83
C VAL A 240 0.18 -8.90 10.63
N ASP A 241 -0.21 -9.44 9.46
CA ASP A 241 0.54 -9.31 8.21
C ASP A 241 0.23 -8.01 7.45
N LEU A 242 -0.97 -7.43 7.67
CA LEU A 242 -1.42 -6.21 7.01
C LEU A 242 -2.48 -5.48 7.85
N ILE A 243 -2.27 -4.19 8.09
CA ILE A 243 -3.31 -3.29 8.60
C ILE A 243 -3.99 -2.62 7.41
N VAL A 244 -5.35 -2.66 7.36
CA VAL A 244 -6.13 -1.97 6.31
C VAL A 244 -7.00 -0.90 6.97
N MET A 245 -6.72 0.37 6.68
CA MET A 245 -7.40 1.51 7.32
C MET A 245 -8.19 2.34 6.31
N ALA A 246 -9.46 2.60 6.65
CA ALA A 246 -10.21 3.69 6.01
C ALA A 246 -9.68 5.03 6.52
N THR A 247 -9.46 5.98 5.62
CA THR A 247 -8.92 7.30 5.95
C THR A 247 -9.88 8.38 5.46
N LYS A 248 -9.92 9.52 6.16
CA LYS A 248 -10.69 10.68 5.69
C LYS A 248 -10.09 11.13 4.37
N GLY A 249 -10.89 11.06 3.31
CA GLY A 249 -10.54 11.60 2.00
C GLY A 249 -10.61 13.14 2.05
N GLN A 250 -9.68 13.77 2.78
CA GLN A 250 -9.49 15.20 2.73
C GLN A 250 -8.43 15.53 1.68
N ASP A 251 -8.48 16.72 1.20
CA ASP A 251 -7.92 17.34 0.00
C ASP A 251 -6.45 17.06 -0.38
N SER A 252 -5.69 16.26 0.38
CA SER A 252 -4.38 15.74 -0.02
C SER A 252 -3.99 14.47 0.73
N LEU A 253 -3.20 13.61 0.10
CA LEU A 253 -2.59 12.42 0.74
C LEU A 253 -1.83 12.79 2.03
N LEU A 254 -1.35 14.01 2.15
CA LEU A 254 -0.57 14.49 3.29
C LEU A 254 -1.40 15.08 4.41
N ASP A 255 -2.46 15.80 4.07
CA ASP A 255 -3.40 16.29 5.10
C ASP A 255 -4.15 15.11 5.72
N MET A 256 -4.33 14.02 4.96
CA MET A 256 -4.85 12.77 5.44
C MET A 256 -3.96 12.11 6.51
N LEU A 257 -2.65 12.27 6.39
CA LEU A 257 -1.68 11.62 7.27
C LEU A 257 -1.24 12.52 8.44
N ARG A 258 -1.22 13.85 8.26
CA ARG A 258 -0.63 14.77 9.25
C ARG A 258 -1.38 14.76 10.59
N GLY A 259 -0.72 14.29 11.65
CA GLY A 259 -1.28 14.18 13.00
C GLY A 259 -2.46 13.20 13.11
N SER A 260 -2.77 12.46 12.03
CA SER A 260 -3.89 11.54 11.98
C SER A 260 -3.59 10.24 12.73
N THR A 261 -4.66 9.51 13.07
CA THR A 261 -4.54 8.14 13.59
C THR A 261 -3.72 7.26 12.65
N THR A 262 -3.91 7.40 11.33
CA THR A 262 -3.17 6.64 10.31
C THR A 262 -1.67 6.91 10.36
N GLU A 263 -1.25 8.17 10.47
CA GLU A 263 0.18 8.53 10.61
C GLU A 263 0.78 7.95 11.89
N ARG A 264 0.06 8.07 12.99
CA ARG A 264 0.52 7.54 14.28
C ARG A 264 0.64 6.01 14.27
N VAL A 265 -0.35 5.32 13.68
CA VAL A 265 -0.28 3.86 13.49
C VAL A 265 0.88 3.49 12.58
N LEU A 266 1.07 4.18 11.45
CA LEU A 266 2.15 3.89 10.51
C LEU A 266 3.54 4.02 11.15
N ARG A 267 3.72 4.96 12.07
CA ARG A 267 4.99 5.13 12.80
C ARG A 267 5.32 3.97 13.74
N GLY A 268 4.30 3.30 14.29
CA GLY A 268 4.48 2.18 15.21
C GLY A 268 4.23 0.81 14.60
N ALA A 269 3.72 0.73 13.37
CA ALA A 269 3.35 -0.53 12.75
C ALA A 269 4.58 -1.39 12.42
N ARG A 270 4.47 -2.68 12.70
CA ARG A 270 5.48 -3.71 12.37
C ARG A 270 5.07 -4.55 11.14
N CYS A 271 4.05 -4.14 10.45
CA CYS A 271 3.58 -4.74 9.20
C CYS A 271 3.17 -3.64 8.22
N PRO A 272 3.02 -3.94 6.93
CA PRO A 272 2.48 -3.00 5.95
C PRO A 272 1.11 -2.45 6.36
N LEU A 273 0.82 -1.23 5.88
CA LEU A 273 -0.45 -0.54 6.09
C LEU A 273 -1.02 -0.10 4.75
N LEU A 274 -2.24 -0.55 4.45
CA LEU A 274 -3.01 -0.15 3.29
C LEU A 274 -4.03 0.92 3.71
N ALA A 275 -3.79 2.16 3.27
CA ALA A 275 -4.69 3.28 3.49
C ALA A 275 -5.70 3.40 2.34
N ILE A 276 -6.98 3.38 2.68
CA ILE A 276 -8.10 3.46 1.73
C ILE A 276 -8.86 4.76 1.97
N PRO A 277 -8.78 5.75 1.06
CA PRO A 277 -9.59 6.95 1.15
C PRO A 277 -11.08 6.61 1.12
N ALA A 278 -11.80 6.99 2.15
CA ALA A 278 -13.25 6.87 2.21
C ALA A 278 -13.89 8.23 1.94
N LYS A 279 -14.86 8.28 1.03
CA LYS A 279 -15.68 9.49 0.85
C LYS A 279 -16.48 9.70 2.14
N LEU A 280 -16.44 10.90 2.68
CA LEU A 280 -17.38 11.31 3.71
C LEU A 280 -18.76 11.41 3.02
N VAL A 281 -19.72 10.63 3.50
CA VAL A 281 -21.13 10.70 3.06
C VAL A 281 -21.80 11.86 3.78
#